data_5a6bdab66ccdde5ecf9d427f2e2948b5
#
_entry.id   5a6bdab66ccdde5ecf9d427f2e2948b5
#
_cell.length_a   1.000
_cell.length_b   1.000
_cell.length_c   1.000
_cell.angle_alpha   90.00
_cell.angle_beta   90.00
_cell.angle_gamma   90.00
#
_symmetry.space_group_name_H-M   'P 1'
#
loop_
_entity.id
_entity.type
_entity.pdbx_description
1 polymer ?
#
loop_
_entity_poly.entity_id
_entity_poly.type
_entity_poly.pdbx_seq_one_letter_code
_entity_poly.pdbx_strand_id
1 'polypeptide(L)'
;MSWVAIFASWLAVQGTLPGGLLVFGGFSGEFFANGSYRIEGEGWPELVGTFTVTESELVLVPAEGGSECTGPGRYRFEVEAGRLSLRLAADDCAPRRMILDGSVWRPAGETAPSPERGITLTTASVRRPLLEPESASGSWPSFRGPGAAGVAEGQNLPDRWNGETGENVVWKTAIAGLAHSSPIVWRDRIFVTSAVSNRGGASFRPGLYGDGDASDDRSSQKWTLLAIDKHTGAMLWERVAFEGVPVDKRHVKSTYASATPATDGRIVVASFGSQGVYAYDVEGNFLWKVDPGRLNLGAYDIPTFEWGPASSPIIWRGVVFLQCDTQNDSFLLALDVESGETLWKAERDELPSWGTPGVYEGRSGAELVTNAPRHVRGYDPRTGKELWRLGGSSKITAPTPVFADGLIVVASGRRPEQPVFVIRAGARGDLTLAEGQESSDAVIWSRTRRGPYMPTPLIYEGILYVLANNGVFDAYDLATGKEIYRQRIPHLGSGFSASPVAADGKIYLSNEDGEMVVVKAGTEFDHIATNTMGELLMATPALSEGVMFVRAVNHLFAIGRRPALE
;
A
#
# COMPACT_ATOMS: atom_id res chain seq x y z
N MET A 1 -11.24 61.45 0.36
CA MET A 1 -10.18 60.44 0.54
C MET A 1 -10.24 59.48 -0.65
N SER A 2 -9.15 59.38 -1.28
CA SER A 2 -9.02 59.04 -2.72
C SER A 2 -9.18 57.56 -3.01
N TRP A 3 -9.97 57.24 -4.01
CA TRP A 3 -10.13 55.90 -4.62
C TRP A 3 -8.81 55.26 -5.10
N VAL A 4 -7.74 56.05 -5.21
CA VAL A 4 -6.41 55.62 -5.63
C VAL A 4 -5.68 54.82 -4.53
N ALA A 5 -5.99 55.07 -3.24
CA ALA A 5 -5.34 54.38 -2.14
C ALA A 5 -5.88 52.93 -1.92
N ILE A 6 -7.14 52.69 -2.34
CA ILE A 6 -7.74 51.33 -2.25
C ILE A 6 -7.20 50.44 -3.38
N PHE A 7 -6.96 51.00 -4.57
CA PHE A 7 -6.37 50.28 -5.70
C PHE A 7 -4.89 49.92 -5.46
N ALA A 8 -4.14 50.78 -4.79
CA ALA A 8 -2.72 50.51 -4.49
C ALA A 8 -2.55 49.41 -3.42
N SER A 9 -3.47 49.31 -2.44
CA SER A 9 -3.45 48.23 -1.46
C SER A 9 -3.87 46.89 -2.06
N TRP A 10 -4.73 46.86 -3.05
CA TRP A 10 -5.17 45.66 -3.75
C TRP A 10 -4.07 45.09 -4.66
N LEU A 11 -3.35 45.93 -5.36
CA LEU A 11 -2.20 45.56 -6.20
C LEU A 11 -1.00 45.04 -5.37
N ALA A 12 -0.79 45.53 -4.14
CA ALA A 12 0.28 45.08 -3.27
C ALA A 12 0.03 43.68 -2.67
N VAL A 13 -1.25 43.29 -2.46
CA VAL A 13 -1.63 41.97 -1.94
C VAL A 13 -1.60 40.90 -3.03
N GLN A 14 -1.91 41.25 -4.28
CA GLN A 14 -1.86 40.29 -5.41
C GLN A 14 -0.41 39.94 -5.84
N GLY A 15 0.58 40.72 -5.45
CA GLY A 15 1.99 40.46 -5.77
C GLY A 15 2.65 39.38 -4.91
N THR A 16 1.93 38.72 -3.98
CA THR A 16 2.49 37.71 -3.08
C THR A 16 2.42 36.28 -3.61
N LEU A 17 1.52 35.98 -4.56
CA LEU A 17 1.50 34.66 -5.21
C LEU A 17 2.38 34.65 -6.46
N PRO A 18 3.03 33.48 -6.77
CA PRO A 18 3.77 33.34 -8.02
C PRO A 18 2.86 33.54 -9.21
N GLY A 19 3.27 34.39 -10.17
CA GLY A 19 2.55 34.57 -11.44
C GLY A 19 2.93 33.51 -12.45
N GLY A 20 2.02 33.23 -13.40
CA GLY A 20 2.20 32.27 -14.49
C GLY A 20 1.74 30.85 -14.14
N LEU A 21 2.01 29.95 -15.06
CA LEU A 21 1.60 28.54 -14.92
C LEU A 21 2.46 27.85 -13.86
N LEU A 22 1.80 27.33 -12.84
CA LEU A 22 2.40 26.50 -11.80
C LEU A 22 2.05 25.02 -12.06
N VAL A 23 2.94 24.12 -11.69
CA VAL A 23 2.72 22.67 -11.83
C VAL A 23 2.98 21.96 -10.52
N PHE A 24 2.19 20.92 -10.26
CA PHE A 24 2.29 20.06 -9.09
C PHE A 24 1.80 18.66 -9.43
N GLY A 25 2.69 17.66 -9.42
CA GLY A 25 2.35 16.31 -9.87
C GLY A 25 1.80 16.32 -11.32
N GLY A 26 0.61 15.75 -11.50
CA GLY A 26 -0.13 15.77 -12.78
C GLY A 26 -1.05 16.98 -12.97
N PHE A 27 -0.97 17.98 -12.10
CA PHE A 27 -1.83 19.16 -12.11
C PHE A 27 -1.10 20.38 -12.62
N SER A 28 -1.84 21.26 -13.28
CA SER A 28 -1.42 22.63 -13.59
C SER A 28 -2.39 23.64 -12.96
N GLY A 29 -1.86 24.79 -12.55
CA GLY A 29 -2.63 25.84 -11.90
C GLY A 29 -2.14 27.22 -12.25
N GLU A 30 -3.06 28.16 -12.41
CA GLU A 30 -2.75 29.57 -12.64
C GLU A 30 -3.59 30.46 -11.71
N PHE A 31 -2.93 31.45 -11.13
CA PHE A 31 -3.54 32.53 -10.36
C PHE A 31 -3.41 33.82 -11.16
N PHE A 32 -4.51 34.28 -11.75
CA PHE A 32 -4.52 35.42 -12.66
C PHE A 32 -4.57 36.76 -11.90
N ALA A 33 -3.97 37.79 -12.47
CA ALA A 33 -3.94 39.13 -11.89
C ALA A 33 -5.34 39.76 -11.66
N ASN A 34 -6.37 39.25 -12.33
CA ASN A 34 -7.76 39.68 -12.16
C ASN A 34 -8.44 39.04 -10.92
N GLY A 35 -7.72 38.23 -10.15
CA GLY A 35 -8.23 37.54 -8.97
C GLY A 35 -8.98 36.24 -9.31
N SER A 36 -8.91 35.72 -10.53
CA SER A 36 -9.40 34.38 -10.86
C SER A 36 -8.31 33.33 -10.78
N TYR A 37 -8.72 32.07 -10.59
CA TYR A 37 -7.81 30.93 -10.64
C TYR A 37 -8.38 29.81 -11.51
N ARG A 38 -7.48 29.00 -12.03
CA ARG A 38 -7.77 27.76 -12.75
C ARG A 38 -6.80 26.68 -12.26
N ILE A 39 -7.31 25.50 -11.96
CA ILE A 39 -6.51 24.31 -11.65
C ILE A 39 -7.10 23.15 -12.44
N GLU A 40 -6.27 22.43 -13.16
CA GLU A 40 -6.67 21.32 -14.01
C GLU A 40 -5.69 20.15 -13.88
N GLY A 41 -6.17 18.93 -14.13
CA GLY A 41 -5.39 17.70 -14.13
C GLY A 41 -6.11 16.62 -14.92
N GLU A 42 -5.36 15.69 -15.50
CA GLU A 42 -5.92 14.62 -16.30
C GLU A 42 -6.88 13.76 -15.47
N GLY A 43 -8.13 13.62 -15.90
CA GLY A 43 -9.17 12.86 -15.21
C GLY A 43 -9.81 13.55 -14.01
N TRP A 44 -9.44 14.82 -13.74
CA TRP A 44 -10.02 15.63 -12.66
C TRP A 44 -10.93 16.73 -13.19
N PRO A 45 -11.97 17.11 -12.42
CA PRO A 45 -12.78 18.26 -12.78
C PRO A 45 -11.91 19.52 -12.72
N GLU A 46 -12.11 20.39 -13.69
CA GLU A 46 -11.49 21.71 -13.69
C GLU A 46 -11.99 22.52 -12.49
N LEU A 47 -11.06 23.03 -11.68
CA LEU A 47 -11.37 23.90 -10.55
C LEU A 47 -11.15 25.35 -10.98
N VAL A 48 -12.22 26.08 -11.17
CA VAL A 48 -12.21 27.50 -11.56
C VAL A 48 -12.96 28.35 -10.55
N GLY A 49 -12.53 29.59 -10.40
CA GLY A 49 -13.17 30.51 -9.48
C GLY A 49 -12.38 31.79 -9.26
N THR A 50 -12.63 32.42 -8.13
CA THR A 50 -11.91 33.61 -7.68
C THR A 50 -11.12 33.32 -6.41
N PHE A 51 -10.03 34.05 -6.19
CA PHE A 51 -9.25 33.93 -4.99
C PHE A 51 -9.03 35.27 -4.31
N THR A 52 -8.83 35.21 -3.01
CA THR A 52 -8.34 36.34 -2.22
C THR A 52 -7.17 35.89 -1.36
N VAL A 53 -6.21 36.78 -1.14
CA VAL A 53 -5.00 36.54 -0.38
C VAL A 53 -4.96 37.51 0.80
N THR A 54 -4.69 37.00 1.99
CA THR A 54 -4.31 37.78 3.18
C THR A 54 -2.82 37.56 3.46
N GLU A 55 -2.28 38.05 4.57
CA GLU A 55 -0.86 37.84 4.91
C GLU A 55 -0.46 36.37 5.06
N SER A 56 -1.41 35.47 5.37
CA SER A 56 -1.13 34.05 5.65
C SER A 56 -2.14 33.06 5.09
N GLU A 57 -3.23 33.55 4.48
CA GLU A 57 -4.28 32.67 3.95
C GLU A 57 -4.63 33.00 2.51
N LEU A 58 -4.76 31.93 1.71
CA LEU A 58 -5.36 31.90 0.39
C LEU A 58 -6.80 31.37 0.51
N VAL A 59 -7.77 32.14 0.06
CA VAL A 59 -9.18 31.72 0.03
C VAL A 59 -9.60 31.54 -1.43
N LEU A 60 -10.07 30.34 -1.77
CA LEU A 60 -10.54 29.97 -3.12
C LEU A 60 -12.07 29.86 -3.10
N VAL A 61 -12.74 30.65 -3.92
CA VAL A 61 -14.19 30.65 -4.09
C VAL A 61 -14.52 30.07 -5.45
N PRO A 62 -15.25 28.93 -5.55
CA PRO A 62 -15.56 28.32 -6.84
C PRO A 62 -16.50 29.20 -7.67
N ALA A 63 -16.39 29.10 -8.99
CA ALA A 63 -17.34 29.72 -9.92
C ALA A 63 -18.70 29.01 -9.85
N GLU A 64 -19.79 29.76 -9.98
CA GLU A 64 -21.14 29.18 -10.06
C GLU A 64 -21.27 28.26 -11.27
N GLY A 65 -21.62 26.99 -11.04
CA GLY A 65 -21.81 25.97 -12.08
C GLY A 65 -20.54 25.41 -12.72
N GLY A 66 -19.36 25.80 -12.23
CA GLY A 66 -18.08 25.45 -12.86
C GLY A 66 -17.27 24.34 -12.20
N SER A 67 -17.68 23.83 -11.03
CA SER A 67 -16.96 22.76 -10.34
C SER A 67 -17.86 21.99 -9.38
N GLU A 68 -17.45 20.78 -8.98
CA GLU A 68 -18.12 20.00 -7.93
C GLU A 68 -18.01 20.65 -6.53
N CYS A 69 -17.21 21.70 -6.40
CA CYS A 69 -17.04 22.45 -5.16
C CYS A 69 -18.10 23.55 -5.02
N THR A 70 -18.88 23.55 -3.97
CA THR A 70 -19.94 24.54 -3.74
C THR A 70 -19.59 25.62 -2.71
N GLY A 71 -18.56 25.40 -1.89
CA GLY A 71 -18.13 26.30 -0.82
C GLY A 71 -16.68 26.79 -0.97
N PRO A 72 -16.29 27.83 -0.22
CA PRO A 72 -14.92 28.33 -0.25
C PRO A 72 -13.95 27.35 0.43
N GLY A 73 -12.73 27.28 -0.09
CA GLY A 73 -11.60 26.59 0.55
C GLY A 73 -10.60 27.60 1.10
N ARG A 74 -10.06 27.35 2.26
CA ARG A 74 -9.05 28.17 2.93
C ARG A 74 -7.77 27.38 3.13
N TYR A 75 -6.65 27.98 2.74
CA TYR A 75 -5.32 27.38 2.83
C TYR A 75 -4.33 28.37 3.39
N ARG A 76 -3.51 27.95 4.34
CA ARG A 76 -2.30 28.69 4.68
C ARG A 76 -1.32 28.50 3.53
N PHE A 77 -0.57 29.54 3.21
CA PHE A 77 0.39 29.46 2.11
C PHE A 77 1.73 30.07 2.49
N GLU A 78 2.76 29.56 1.85
CA GLU A 78 4.12 30.11 1.88
C GLU A 78 4.65 30.18 0.46
N VAL A 79 5.38 31.26 0.14
CA VAL A 79 6.06 31.42 -1.14
C VAL A 79 7.56 31.53 -0.89
N GLU A 80 8.30 30.55 -1.38
CA GLU A 80 9.75 30.51 -1.27
C GLU A 80 10.36 30.19 -2.65
N ALA A 81 11.30 31.00 -3.10
CA ALA A 81 11.99 30.86 -4.39
C ALA A 81 11.02 30.65 -5.59
N GLY A 82 9.86 31.32 -5.58
CA GLY A 82 8.83 31.21 -6.63
C GLY A 82 7.95 29.96 -6.55
N ARG A 83 8.12 29.13 -5.54
CA ARG A 83 7.26 27.97 -5.27
C ARG A 83 6.18 28.34 -4.26
N LEU A 84 4.97 27.83 -4.47
CA LEU A 84 3.82 28.05 -3.60
C LEU A 84 3.51 26.76 -2.83
N SER A 85 3.68 26.79 -1.53
CA SER A 85 3.29 25.71 -0.62
C SER A 85 1.91 26.00 -0.02
N LEU A 86 1.03 25.02 -0.01
CA LEU A 86 -0.34 25.14 0.50
C LEU A 86 -0.60 24.13 1.61
N ARG A 87 -1.28 24.58 2.68
CA ARG A 87 -1.75 23.71 3.76
C ARG A 87 -3.19 24.04 4.13
N LEU A 88 -4.00 23.01 4.29
CA LEU A 88 -5.41 23.13 4.63
C LEU A 88 -5.60 23.92 5.92
N ALA A 89 -6.47 24.94 5.87
CA ALA A 89 -7.04 25.59 7.03
C ALA A 89 -8.52 25.18 7.21
N ALA A 90 -9.33 25.24 6.14
CA ALA A 90 -10.71 24.75 6.11
C ALA A 90 -11.17 24.57 4.66
N ASP A 91 -11.59 23.38 4.27
CA ASP A 91 -12.19 23.11 2.96
C ASP A 91 -13.03 21.83 3.02
N ASP A 92 -14.33 21.94 2.68
CA ASP A 92 -15.24 20.79 2.64
C ASP A 92 -15.24 20.09 1.28
N CYS A 93 -14.65 20.72 0.24
CA CYS A 93 -14.57 20.13 -1.10
C CYS A 93 -13.43 19.11 -1.18
N ALA A 94 -13.79 17.82 -1.29
CA ALA A 94 -12.82 16.73 -1.35
C ALA A 94 -11.83 16.87 -2.53
N PRO A 95 -12.26 17.10 -3.79
CA PRO A 95 -11.33 17.25 -4.91
C PRO A 95 -10.29 18.34 -4.67
N ARG A 96 -10.72 19.52 -4.24
CA ARG A 96 -9.84 20.65 -4.01
C ARG A 96 -8.87 20.41 -2.85
N ARG A 97 -9.37 19.83 -1.75
CA ARG A 97 -8.54 19.45 -0.61
C ARG A 97 -7.47 18.43 -0.99
N MET A 98 -7.83 17.43 -1.79
CA MET A 98 -6.89 16.37 -2.21
C MET A 98 -5.75 16.91 -3.07
N ILE A 99 -6.01 17.92 -3.89
CA ILE A 99 -5.00 18.54 -4.76
C ILE A 99 -4.13 19.52 -3.96
N LEU A 100 -4.74 20.34 -3.10
CA LEU A 100 -4.10 21.54 -2.56
C LEU A 100 -3.45 21.35 -1.18
N ASP A 101 -4.01 20.49 -0.33
CA ASP A 101 -3.46 20.33 1.02
C ASP A 101 -2.12 19.58 1.02
N GLY A 102 -1.09 20.24 1.53
CA GLY A 102 0.29 19.74 1.56
C GLY A 102 1.01 19.86 0.22
N SER A 103 0.43 20.53 -0.79
CA SER A 103 1.03 20.68 -2.11
C SER A 103 2.13 21.74 -2.14
N VAL A 104 3.13 21.53 -3.03
CA VAL A 104 4.18 22.49 -3.36
C VAL A 104 4.21 22.71 -4.86
N TRP A 105 3.67 23.83 -5.29
CA TRP A 105 3.56 24.22 -6.69
C TRP A 105 4.81 24.95 -7.16
N ARG A 106 5.31 24.62 -8.34
CA ARG A 106 6.50 25.20 -8.95
C ARG A 106 6.17 25.85 -10.30
N PRO A 107 6.91 26.86 -10.75
CA PRO A 107 6.73 27.43 -12.07
C PRO A 107 6.85 26.38 -13.19
N ALA A 108 5.95 26.42 -14.16
CA ALA A 108 6.05 25.59 -15.36
C ALA A 108 7.31 25.97 -16.14
N GLY A 109 8.16 24.98 -16.45
CA GLY A 109 9.47 25.21 -17.06
C GLY A 109 10.64 25.16 -16.07
N GLU A 110 10.40 25.23 -14.77
CA GLU A 110 11.34 24.69 -13.80
C GLU A 110 11.36 23.18 -14.04
N THR A 111 12.44 22.70 -14.67
CA THR A 111 12.59 21.25 -14.92
C THR A 111 12.39 20.55 -13.59
N ALA A 112 11.43 19.61 -13.56
CA ALA A 112 11.40 18.63 -12.48
C ALA A 112 12.83 18.17 -12.25
N PRO A 113 13.30 18.06 -11.01
CA PRO A 113 14.62 17.54 -10.78
C PRO A 113 14.74 16.26 -11.61
N SER A 114 15.81 16.19 -12.42
CA SER A 114 16.15 14.97 -13.16
C SER A 114 16.02 13.79 -12.21
N PRO A 115 15.62 12.59 -12.64
CA PRO A 115 15.61 11.38 -11.79
C PRO A 115 16.91 11.19 -10.99
N GLU A 116 18.00 11.76 -11.46
CA GLU A 116 19.28 11.81 -10.72
C GLU A 116 19.31 12.82 -9.57
N ARG A 117 18.37 13.80 -9.51
CA ARG A 117 18.30 14.82 -8.43
C ARG A 117 17.27 14.52 -7.36
N GLY A 118 16.38 13.55 -7.56
CA GLY A 118 15.34 13.17 -6.59
C GLY A 118 15.81 12.20 -5.51
N ILE A 119 17.10 11.87 -5.44
CA ILE A 119 17.63 10.97 -4.42
C ILE A 119 18.35 11.80 -3.37
N THR A 120 17.79 11.90 -2.17
CA THR A 120 18.46 12.49 -1.02
C THR A 120 19.24 11.38 -0.32
N LEU A 121 20.57 11.43 -0.45
CA LEU A 121 21.46 10.52 0.27
C LEU A 121 21.97 11.20 1.54
N THR A 122 21.82 10.55 2.67
CA THR A 122 22.57 10.93 3.88
C THR A 122 23.95 10.27 3.80
N THR A 123 25.00 11.07 4.02
CA THR A 123 26.41 10.63 3.91
C THR A 123 26.76 9.43 4.80
N ALA A 124 25.98 9.15 5.82
CA ALA A 124 26.12 7.99 6.70
C ALA A 124 25.67 6.67 6.04
N SER A 125 24.75 6.70 5.06
CA SER A 125 24.12 5.52 4.48
C SER A 125 25.02 4.71 3.55
N VAL A 126 25.95 5.38 2.86
CA VAL A 126 26.80 4.73 1.83
C VAL A 126 27.88 3.83 2.46
N ARG A 127 28.14 3.94 3.75
CA ARG A 127 29.27 3.29 4.44
C ARG A 127 28.88 2.24 5.49
N ARG A 128 27.59 2.08 5.80
CA ARG A 128 27.19 1.08 6.81
C ARG A 128 27.20 -0.32 6.20
N PRO A 129 27.85 -1.30 6.84
CA PRO A 129 27.71 -2.69 6.45
C PRO A 129 26.23 -3.11 6.58
N LEU A 130 25.72 -3.75 5.54
CA LEU A 130 24.39 -4.37 5.63
C LEU A 130 24.39 -5.44 6.71
N LEU A 131 23.35 -5.46 7.52
CA LEU A 131 23.18 -6.48 8.54
C LEU A 131 22.81 -7.80 7.85
N GLU A 132 23.43 -8.90 8.28
CA GLU A 132 22.94 -10.22 7.87
C GLU A 132 21.58 -10.47 8.54
N PRO A 133 20.58 -10.97 7.77
CA PRO A 133 19.28 -11.24 8.32
C PRO A 133 19.39 -12.34 9.39
N GLU A 134 18.80 -12.12 10.55
CA GLU A 134 18.62 -13.19 11.51
C GLU A 134 17.63 -14.20 10.92
N SER A 135 18.03 -15.45 10.77
CA SER A 135 17.13 -16.51 10.32
C SER A 135 16.54 -17.22 11.52
N ALA A 136 15.24 -17.16 11.69
CA ALA A 136 14.52 -18.02 12.63
C ALA A 136 13.67 -19.00 11.82
N SER A 137 13.90 -20.30 12.06
CA SER A 137 13.05 -21.34 11.47
C SER A 137 11.59 -21.08 11.80
N GLY A 138 10.71 -21.24 10.83
CA GLY A 138 9.27 -21.01 11.00
C GLY A 138 8.86 -19.55 11.17
N SER A 139 9.74 -18.56 10.90
CA SER A 139 9.37 -17.15 10.96
C SER A 139 8.57 -16.70 9.73
N TRP A 140 7.68 -15.74 9.95
CA TRP A 140 6.88 -15.06 8.92
C TRP A 140 6.98 -13.53 9.13
N PRO A 141 8.13 -12.92 8.79
CA PRO A 141 8.56 -11.63 9.35
C PRO A 141 7.89 -10.39 8.76
N SER A 142 7.15 -10.51 7.66
CA SER A 142 6.52 -9.41 6.95
C SER A 142 5.30 -9.89 6.17
N PHE A 143 4.66 -8.99 5.43
CA PHE A 143 3.55 -9.33 4.54
C PHE A 143 3.95 -10.48 3.60
N ARG A 144 3.18 -11.58 3.63
CA ARG A 144 3.42 -12.84 2.89
C ARG A 144 4.73 -13.57 3.25
N GLY A 145 5.30 -13.30 4.41
CA GLY A 145 6.45 -14.03 4.93
C GLY A 145 7.78 -13.71 4.25
N PRO A 146 8.77 -14.62 4.33
CA PRO A 146 10.09 -14.39 3.75
C PRO A 146 10.02 -14.06 2.25
N GLY A 147 10.62 -12.95 1.84
CA GLY A 147 10.63 -12.51 0.44
C GLY A 147 9.25 -12.28 -0.20
N ALA A 148 8.21 -12.11 0.61
CA ALA A 148 6.80 -12.04 0.18
C ALA A 148 6.33 -13.27 -0.63
N ALA A 149 6.99 -14.42 -0.45
CA ALA A 149 6.73 -15.63 -1.23
C ALA A 149 5.33 -16.23 -0.99
N GLY A 150 4.81 -16.10 0.22
CA GLY A 150 3.52 -16.72 0.58
C GLY A 150 3.61 -18.24 0.76
N VAL A 151 4.80 -18.79 0.94
CA VAL A 151 5.05 -20.25 0.97
C VAL A 151 5.79 -20.62 2.25
N ALA A 152 5.37 -21.70 2.89
CA ALA A 152 6.09 -22.34 4.00
C ALA A 152 5.91 -23.86 3.92
N GLU A 153 6.99 -24.59 3.81
CA GLU A 153 6.98 -26.05 3.77
C GLU A 153 7.06 -26.69 5.17
N GLY A 154 6.67 -27.97 5.28
CA GLY A 154 6.76 -28.75 6.52
C GLY A 154 5.71 -28.36 7.56
N GLN A 155 4.62 -27.71 7.15
CA GLN A 155 3.59 -27.23 8.08
C GLN A 155 2.58 -28.30 8.50
N ASN A 156 2.34 -29.31 7.71
CA ASN A 156 1.36 -30.37 7.97
C ASN A 156 0.00 -29.86 8.48
N LEU A 157 -0.50 -28.78 7.86
CA LEU A 157 -1.76 -28.13 8.24
C LEU A 157 -2.97 -29.06 8.02
N PRO A 158 -4.03 -28.94 8.84
CA PRO A 158 -5.27 -29.68 8.61
C PRO A 158 -5.93 -29.25 7.29
N ASP A 159 -6.64 -30.17 6.63
CA ASP A 159 -7.46 -29.87 5.45
C ASP A 159 -8.81 -29.28 5.84
N ARG A 160 -9.28 -29.61 7.04
CA ARG A 160 -10.59 -29.19 7.55
C ARG A 160 -10.46 -28.52 8.91
N TRP A 161 -11.22 -27.45 9.09
CA TRP A 161 -11.41 -26.74 10.35
C TRP A 161 -12.72 -25.97 10.34
N ASN A 162 -13.14 -25.52 11.52
CA ASN A 162 -14.31 -24.66 11.65
C ASN A 162 -14.11 -23.66 12.78
N GLY A 163 -14.08 -22.36 12.43
CA GLY A 163 -13.86 -21.25 13.38
C GLY A 163 -15.01 -21.02 14.35
N GLU A 164 -16.22 -21.50 14.05
CA GLU A 164 -17.40 -21.38 14.90
C GLU A 164 -17.47 -22.52 15.92
N THR A 165 -17.27 -23.77 15.49
CA THR A 165 -17.30 -24.95 16.37
C THR A 165 -16.01 -25.21 17.09
N GLY A 166 -14.90 -24.62 16.62
CA GLY A 166 -13.57 -24.81 17.18
C GLY A 166 -12.84 -26.07 16.69
N GLU A 167 -13.36 -26.77 15.66
CA GLU A 167 -12.65 -27.90 15.04
C GLU A 167 -11.31 -27.43 14.47
N ASN A 168 -10.20 -28.06 14.86
CA ASN A 168 -8.83 -27.70 14.46
C ASN A 168 -8.46 -26.22 14.69
N VAL A 169 -9.13 -25.56 15.63
CA VAL A 169 -8.77 -24.24 16.16
C VAL A 169 -7.98 -24.46 17.46
N VAL A 170 -6.69 -24.16 17.46
CA VAL A 170 -5.80 -24.31 18.65
C VAL A 170 -6.19 -23.28 19.70
N TRP A 171 -6.32 -22.01 19.27
CA TRP A 171 -6.82 -20.92 20.09
C TRP A 171 -7.47 -19.84 19.22
N LYS A 172 -8.26 -18.98 19.86
CA LYS A 172 -8.94 -17.83 19.28
C LYS A 172 -8.84 -16.65 20.23
N THR A 173 -8.25 -15.55 19.80
CA THR A 173 -8.03 -14.36 20.63
C THR A 173 -8.77 -13.17 20.05
N ALA A 174 -9.59 -12.50 20.88
CA ALA A 174 -10.28 -11.28 20.48
C ALA A 174 -9.30 -10.12 20.35
N ILE A 175 -9.43 -9.36 19.25
CA ILE A 175 -8.63 -8.17 18.97
C ILE A 175 -9.57 -6.99 18.79
N ALA A 176 -9.39 -5.96 19.60
CA ALA A 176 -10.18 -4.74 19.52
C ALA A 176 -9.86 -3.93 18.26
N GLY A 177 -10.87 -3.25 17.70
CA GLY A 177 -10.72 -2.37 16.54
C GLY A 177 -10.68 -3.10 15.19
N LEU A 178 -10.46 -2.34 14.13
CA LEU A 178 -10.44 -2.84 12.75
C LEU A 178 -9.03 -2.83 12.17
N ALA A 179 -8.68 -3.92 11.50
CA ALA A 179 -7.44 -4.02 10.72
C ALA A 179 -7.58 -4.99 9.56
N HIS A 180 -6.93 -4.67 8.45
CA HIS A 180 -6.66 -5.59 7.34
C HIS A 180 -5.20 -6.04 7.30
N SER A 181 -4.39 -5.56 8.26
CA SER A 181 -3.02 -6.02 8.41
C SER A 181 -2.97 -7.52 8.65
N SER A 182 -2.07 -8.20 7.94
CA SER A 182 -1.78 -9.61 8.14
C SER A 182 -1.01 -9.82 9.45
N PRO A 183 -1.17 -10.95 10.12
CA PRO A 183 -0.27 -11.31 11.21
C PRO A 183 1.14 -11.58 10.67
N ILE A 184 2.15 -11.21 11.44
CA ILE A 184 3.54 -11.64 11.24
C ILE A 184 3.99 -12.45 12.44
N VAL A 185 4.92 -13.38 12.22
CA VAL A 185 5.38 -14.30 13.25
C VAL A 185 6.90 -14.27 13.35
N TRP A 186 7.39 -14.14 14.57
CA TRP A 186 8.81 -14.28 14.86
C TRP A 186 9.01 -15.06 16.17
N ARG A 187 9.63 -16.23 16.07
CA ARG A 187 9.79 -17.18 17.21
C ARG A 187 8.43 -17.43 17.88
N ASP A 188 8.29 -17.07 19.15
CA ASP A 188 7.09 -17.32 19.97
C ASP A 188 6.09 -16.15 19.97
N ARG A 189 6.29 -15.14 19.10
CA ARG A 189 5.44 -13.94 19.05
C ARG A 189 4.77 -13.75 17.71
N ILE A 190 3.53 -13.29 17.78
CA ILE A 190 2.76 -12.80 16.66
C ILE A 190 2.57 -11.30 16.84
N PHE A 191 2.81 -10.52 15.80
CA PHE A 191 2.53 -9.08 15.82
C PHE A 191 1.40 -8.76 14.83
N VAL A 192 0.46 -7.93 15.30
CA VAL A 192 -0.64 -7.39 14.50
C VAL A 192 -0.86 -5.92 14.84
N THR A 193 -1.38 -5.15 13.87
CA THR A 193 -1.83 -3.78 14.11
C THR A 193 -3.35 -3.72 14.22
N SER A 194 -3.87 -2.67 14.85
CA SER A 194 -5.30 -2.37 14.90
C SER A 194 -5.56 -0.87 14.99
N ALA A 195 -6.75 -0.43 14.60
CA ALA A 195 -7.25 0.91 14.84
C ALA A 195 -8.59 0.83 15.59
N VAL A 196 -8.59 1.33 16.81
CA VAL A 196 -9.75 1.28 17.71
C VAL A 196 -10.46 2.63 17.72
N SER A 197 -11.68 2.69 17.21
CA SER A 197 -12.50 3.89 17.21
C SER A 197 -13.05 4.19 18.60
N ASN A 198 -12.98 5.45 19.04
CA ASN A 198 -13.60 5.89 20.29
C ASN A 198 -15.15 5.92 20.23
N ARG A 199 -15.71 5.83 19.03
CA ARG A 199 -17.16 5.82 18.79
C ARG A 199 -17.79 4.45 19.02
N GLY A 200 -16.98 3.37 19.00
CA GLY A 200 -17.48 2.00 18.96
C GLY A 200 -18.17 1.67 17.65
N GLY A 201 -18.42 0.37 17.38
CA GLY A 201 -19.19 -0.08 16.22
C GLY A 201 -18.59 0.25 14.86
N ALA A 202 -17.28 0.55 14.78
CA ALA A 202 -16.60 0.76 13.52
C ALA A 202 -16.74 -0.49 12.64
N SER A 203 -17.04 -0.30 11.36
CA SER A 203 -17.26 -1.38 10.41
C SER A 203 -16.61 -1.05 9.06
N PHE A 204 -16.50 -2.05 8.21
CA PHE A 204 -16.15 -1.90 6.80
C PHE A 204 -17.15 -2.68 5.93
N ARG A 205 -17.18 -2.38 4.65
CA ARG A 205 -18.09 -2.99 3.68
C ARG A 205 -17.32 -3.89 2.72
N PRO A 206 -17.48 -5.23 2.77
CA PRO A 206 -16.82 -6.15 1.84
C PRO A 206 -17.42 -6.06 0.41
N GLY A 207 -16.79 -6.72 -0.55
CA GLY A 207 -17.33 -6.93 -1.89
C GLY A 207 -17.11 -5.79 -2.89
N LEU A 208 -16.47 -4.69 -2.49
CA LEU A 208 -16.20 -3.55 -3.37
C LEU A 208 -14.79 -3.65 -3.97
N TYR A 209 -14.66 -3.45 -5.28
CA TYR A 209 -13.40 -3.56 -6.02
C TYR A 209 -13.20 -2.37 -6.94
N GLY A 210 -12.59 -1.31 -6.38
CA GLY A 210 -12.38 -0.05 -7.08
C GLY A 210 -13.62 0.81 -7.22
N ASP A 211 -14.68 0.44 -6.52
CA ASP A 211 -15.92 1.20 -6.39
C ASP A 211 -16.16 1.50 -4.92
N GLY A 212 -16.73 2.61 -4.64
CA GLY A 212 -17.07 3.01 -3.27
C GLY A 212 -16.32 4.24 -2.82
N ASP A 213 -17.04 5.06 -2.12
CA ASP A 213 -16.59 6.33 -1.60
C ASP A 213 -15.74 6.15 -0.33
N ALA A 214 -15.22 7.24 0.15
CA ALA A 214 -14.56 7.32 1.44
C ALA A 214 -15.54 7.11 2.59
N SER A 215 -15.05 6.54 3.69
CA SER A 215 -15.82 6.47 4.93
C SER A 215 -15.97 7.86 5.56
N ASP A 216 -17.16 8.17 6.03
CA ASP A 216 -17.44 9.40 6.78
C ASP A 216 -17.04 9.33 8.26
N ASP A 217 -16.50 8.20 8.71
CA ASP A 217 -16.03 8.03 10.08
C ASP A 217 -14.74 8.84 10.31
N ARG A 218 -14.91 9.99 10.97
CA ARG A 218 -13.84 10.89 11.41
C ARG A 218 -13.65 10.85 12.92
N SER A 219 -14.11 9.79 13.58
CA SER A 219 -13.94 9.61 15.02
C SER A 219 -12.45 9.47 15.37
N SER A 220 -12.07 9.88 16.58
CA SER A 220 -10.73 9.63 17.11
C SER A 220 -10.46 8.14 17.15
N GLN A 221 -9.28 7.74 16.73
CA GLN A 221 -8.80 6.37 16.67
C GLN A 221 -7.60 6.21 17.62
N LYS A 222 -7.43 5.00 18.17
CA LYS A 222 -6.18 4.54 18.75
C LYS A 222 -5.55 3.56 17.79
N TRP A 223 -4.38 3.92 17.25
CA TRP A 223 -3.58 3.02 16.44
C TRP A 223 -2.67 2.21 17.35
N THR A 224 -2.79 0.89 17.29
CA THR A 224 -2.11 -0.02 18.21
C THR A 224 -1.26 -1.03 17.46
N LEU A 225 -0.14 -1.39 18.08
CA LEU A 225 0.66 -2.57 17.77
C LEU A 225 0.54 -3.54 18.95
N LEU A 226 0.21 -4.80 18.64
CA LEU A 226 -0.02 -5.84 19.62
C LEU A 226 0.98 -6.99 19.42
N ALA A 227 1.49 -7.55 20.51
CA ALA A 227 2.20 -8.81 20.50
C ALA A 227 1.42 -9.88 21.26
N ILE A 228 1.32 -11.04 20.64
CA ILE A 228 0.53 -12.18 21.10
C ILE A 228 1.44 -13.39 21.17
N ASP A 229 1.34 -14.15 22.24
CA ASP A 229 2.02 -15.43 22.38
C ASP A 229 1.52 -16.41 21.32
N LYS A 230 2.43 -16.94 20.52
CA LYS A 230 2.11 -17.81 19.39
C LYS A 230 1.42 -19.11 19.78
N HIS A 231 1.76 -19.67 20.95
CA HIS A 231 1.30 -20.98 21.39
C HIS A 231 -0.04 -20.92 22.12
N THR A 232 -0.25 -19.85 22.89
CA THR A 232 -1.43 -19.73 23.77
C THR A 232 -2.47 -18.73 23.28
N GLY A 233 -2.10 -17.82 22.39
CA GLY A 233 -2.94 -16.69 21.98
C GLY A 233 -3.05 -15.60 23.05
N ALA A 234 -2.28 -15.67 24.14
CA ALA A 234 -2.31 -14.65 25.20
C ALA A 234 -1.69 -13.34 24.72
N MET A 235 -2.33 -12.22 25.07
CA MET A 235 -1.77 -10.89 24.82
C MET A 235 -0.52 -10.68 25.68
N LEU A 236 0.65 -10.52 25.04
CA LEU A 236 1.91 -10.23 25.73
C LEU A 236 2.01 -8.75 26.05
N TRP A 237 1.73 -7.90 25.07
CA TRP A 237 1.67 -6.46 25.24
C TRP A 237 0.86 -5.80 24.12
N GLU A 238 0.36 -4.62 24.42
CA GLU A 238 -0.27 -3.69 23.48
C GLU A 238 0.38 -2.30 23.62
N ARG A 239 0.68 -1.65 22.50
CA ARG A 239 1.23 -0.30 22.46
C ARG A 239 0.37 0.60 21.61
N VAL A 240 -0.07 1.71 22.20
CA VAL A 240 -0.72 2.80 21.46
C VAL A 240 0.38 3.61 20.79
N ALA A 241 0.49 3.50 19.47
CA ALA A 241 1.46 4.26 18.68
C ALA A 241 1.01 5.71 18.49
N PHE A 242 -0.28 5.91 18.24
CA PHE A 242 -0.89 7.23 18.06
C PHE A 242 -2.36 7.20 18.50
N GLU A 243 -2.84 8.33 19.01
CA GLU A 243 -4.26 8.56 19.30
C GLU A 243 -4.67 9.93 18.76
N GLY A 244 -5.75 9.99 17.98
CA GLY A 244 -6.24 11.23 17.40
C GLY A 244 -7.24 11.03 16.27
N VAL A 245 -7.67 12.13 15.67
CA VAL A 245 -8.52 12.10 14.47
C VAL A 245 -7.68 11.73 13.26
N PRO A 246 -8.14 10.80 12.40
CA PRO A 246 -7.43 10.47 11.17
C PRO A 246 -7.19 11.69 10.28
N VAL A 247 -5.95 11.85 9.80
CA VAL A 247 -5.60 12.91 8.84
C VAL A 247 -6.32 12.68 7.52
N ASP A 248 -6.27 11.44 7.03
CA ASP A 248 -6.92 11.04 5.77
C ASP A 248 -8.18 10.23 6.05
N LYS A 249 -9.10 10.23 5.09
CA LYS A 249 -10.21 9.28 5.07
C LYS A 249 -9.69 7.89 4.66
N ARG A 250 -10.52 6.89 4.81
CA ARG A 250 -10.28 5.53 4.31
C ARG A 250 -11.40 5.12 3.37
N HIS A 251 -11.13 4.22 2.44
CA HIS A 251 -12.16 3.57 1.65
C HIS A 251 -13.19 2.89 2.58
N VAL A 252 -14.47 2.87 2.20
CA VAL A 252 -15.52 2.19 3.02
C VAL A 252 -15.24 0.71 3.26
N LYS A 253 -14.46 0.07 2.39
CA LYS A 253 -13.97 -1.32 2.56
C LYS A 253 -12.69 -1.39 3.42
N SER A 254 -11.89 -0.33 3.51
CA SER A 254 -10.58 -0.31 4.17
C SER A 254 -10.68 -0.06 5.68
N THR A 255 -9.53 -0.10 6.36
CA THR A 255 -9.36 0.25 7.76
C THR A 255 -8.23 1.25 7.92
N TYR A 256 -8.12 1.86 9.10
CA TYR A 256 -6.99 2.74 9.44
C TYR A 256 -5.71 1.97 9.86
N ALA A 257 -5.75 0.62 9.83
CA ALA A 257 -4.64 -0.27 10.12
C ALA A 257 -4.56 -1.37 9.05
N SER A 258 -4.37 -0.96 7.78
CA SER A 258 -4.31 -1.90 6.64
C SER A 258 -2.90 -2.40 6.36
N ALA A 259 -1.85 -1.61 6.66
CA ALA A 259 -0.47 -2.01 6.48
C ALA A 259 -0.06 -3.09 7.48
N THR A 260 0.58 -4.15 6.97
CA THR A 260 1.14 -5.24 7.78
C THR A 260 2.48 -4.80 8.38
N PRO A 261 2.75 -5.02 9.66
CA PRO A 261 4.05 -4.71 10.26
C PRO A 261 5.16 -5.60 9.68
N ALA A 262 6.42 -5.22 9.92
CA ALA A 262 7.59 -6.02 9.56
C ALA A 262 8.55 -6.13 10.74
N THR A 263 9.32 -7.23 10.81
CA THR A 263 10.34 -7.42 11.83
C THR A 263 11.62 -8.05 11.26
N ASP A 264 12.75 -7.69 11.84
CA ASP A 264 14.04 -8.37 11.64
C ASP A 264 14.38 -9.34 12.79
N GLY A 265 13.45 -9.51 13.74
CA GLY A 265 13.59 -10.35 14.92
C GLY A 265 14.04 -9.60 16.17
N ARG A 266 14.50 -8.37 16.06
CA ARG A 266 14.87 -7.49 17.16
C ARG A 266 13.94 -6.29 17.26
N ILE A 267 13.56 -5.75 16.11
CA ILE A 267 12.75 -4.54 15.94
C ILE A 267 11.50 -4.89 15.13
N VAL A 268 10.37 -4.34 15.56
CA VAL A 268 9.08 -4.41 14.84
C VAL A 268 8.73 -3.02 14.36
N VAL A 269 8.52 -2.88 13.06
CA VAL A 269 8.15 -1.61 12.41
C VAL A 269 6.69 -1.68 11.96
N ALA A 270 5.88 -0.73 12.42
CA ALA A 270 4.48 -0.57 12.04
C ALA A 270 4.27 0.78 11.34
N SER A 271 3.60 0.77 10.19
CA SER A 271 3.20 1.97 9.47
C SER A 271 1.70 2.20 9.60
N PHE A 272 1.34 3.42 9.97
CA PHE A 272 -0.05 3.89 10.03
C PHE A 272 -0.30 5.05 9.05
N GLY A 273 0.41 5.01 7.92
CA GLY A 273 0.29 6.04 6.87
C GLY A 273 0.65 7.42 7.37
N SER A 274 -0.22 8.40 7.16
CA SER A 274 -0.02 9.79 7.56
C SER A 274 0.05 9.99 9.09
N GLN A 275 -0.28 8.99 9.91
CA GLN A 275 -0.13 9.04 11.37
C GLN A 275 1.30 8.67 11.81
N GLY A 276 2.13 8.20 10.88
CA GLY A 276 3.54 7.93 11.12
C GLY A 276 3.94 6.47 11.02
N VAL A 277 5.24 6.25 11.07
CA VAL A 277 5.92 4.96 11.13
C VAL A 277 6.58 4.83 12.49
N TYR A 278 6.37 3.72 13.15
CA TYR A 278 6.78 3.50 14.54
C TYR A 278 7.58 2.21 14.65
N ALA A 279 8.64 2.24 15.43
CA ALA A 279 9.43 1.07 15.75
C ALA A 279 9.45 0.81 17.25
N TYR A 280 9.38 -0.47 17.57
CA TYR A 280 9.48 -1.02 18.93
C TYR A 280 10.45 -2.21 18.89
N ASP A 281 11.11 -2.49 20.01
CA ASP A 281 11.74 -3.80 20.13
C ASP A 281 10.67 -4.91 20.28
N VAL A 282 11.08 -6.16 20.21
CA VAL A 282 10.14 -7.30 20.32
C VAL A 282 9.49 -7.44 21.71
N GLU A 283 10.00 -6.77 22.73
CA GLU A 283 9.45 -6.63 24.07
C GLU A 283 8.44 -5.49 24.18
N GLY A 284 8.31 -4.65 23.14
CA GLY A 284 7.37 -3.54 23.05
C GLY A 284 7.91 -2.22 23.63
N ASN A 285 9.21 -2.08 23.81
CA ASN A 285 9.80 -0.78 24.16
C ASN A 285 9.88 0.09 22.91
N PHE A 286 9.41 1.32 23.01
CA PHE A 286 9.45 2.29 21.91
C PHE A 286 10.91 2.67 21.58
N LEU A 287 11.23 2.66 20.27
CA LEU A 287 12.55 3.01 19.79
C LEU A 287 12.55 4.36 19.06
N TRP A 288 11.75 4.46 17.99
CA TRP A 288 11.69 5.67 17.19
C TRP A 288 10.35 5.84 16.47
N LYS A 289 10.09 7.06 16.03
CA LYS A 289 8.98 7.46 15.16
C LYS A 289 9.52 8.28 14.00
N VAL A 290 8.97 8.05 12.81
CA VAL A 290 9.19 8.87 11.62
C VAL A 290 7.84 9.37 11.11
N ASP A 291 7.79 10.65 10.77
CA ASP A 291 6.67 11.27 10.08
C ASP A 291 6.97 11.29 8.57
N PRO A 292 6.30 10.47 7.76
CA PRO A 292 6.50 10.48 6.31
C PRO A 292 5.84 11.68 5.61
N GLY A 293 5.14 12.52 6.36
CA GLY A 293 4.25 13.54 5.85
C GLY A 293 2.86 12.98 5.51
N ARG A 294 2.04 13.77 4.84
CA ARG A 294 0.71 13.35 4.45
C ARG A 294 0.78 12.38 3.27
N LEU A 295 0.29 11.17 3.47
CA LEU A 295 0.13 10.15 2.43
C LEU A 295 -1.31 10.18 1.90
N ASN A 296 -1.59 11.17 1.06
CA ASN A 296 -2.90 11.38 0.46
C ASN A 296 -3.10 10.43 -0.73
N LEU A 297 -3.88 9.37 -0.52
CA LEU A 297 -4.19 8.37 -1.54
C LEU A 297 -5.68 8.31 -1.83
N GLY A 298 -6.01 8.30 -3.13
CA GLY A 298 -7.37 8.13 -3.63
C GLY A 298 -7.36 7.61 -5.07
N ALA A 299 -8.52 7.27 -5.61
CA ALA A 299 -8.63 6.99 -7.03
C ALA A 299 -8.39 8.31 -7.78
N TYR A 300 -7.23 8.43 -8.41
CA TYR A 300 -6.80 9.70 -9.03
C TYR A 300 -7.72 10.17 -10.17
N ASP A 301 -8.48 9.27 -10.77
CA ASP A 301 -9.48 9.53 -11.81
C ASP A 301 -10.92 9.73 -11.26
N ILE A 302 -11.10 9.66 -9.93
CA ILE A 302 -12.40 9.87 -9.26
C ILE A 302 -12.18 10.75 -8.02
N PRO A 303 -12.34 12.06 -8.15
CA PRO A 303 -11.93 13.07 -7.16
C PRO A 303 -12.51 12.91 -5.75
N THR A 304 -13.68 12.25 -5.63
CA THR A 304 -14.36 12.05 -4.35
C THR A 304 -13.85 10.82 -3.58
N PHE A 305 -13.06 9.97 -4.22
CA PHE A 305 -12.61 8.70 -3.67
C PHE A 305 -11.30 8.84 -2.90
N GLU A 306 -11.38 9.25 -1.64
CA GLU A 306 -10.26 9.26 -0.70
C GLU A 306 -10.15 7.88 -0.03
N TRP A 307 -9.10 7.12 -0.30
CA TRP A 307 -9.02 5.71 0.12
C TRP A 307 -8.00 5.41 1.21
N GLY A 308 -7.06 6.31 1.44
CA GLY A 308 -6.02 6.16 2.44
C GLY A 308 -4.93 5.15 2.08
N PRO A 309 -3.79 5.18 2.80
CA PRO A 309 -2.63 4.33 2.55
C PRO A 309 -2.82 2.88 3.06
N ALA A 310 -2.15 1.92 2.39
CA ALA A 310 -2.13 0.51 2.80
C ALA A 310 -0.80 -0.21 2.51
N SER A 311 0.15 0.43 1.82
CA SER A 311 1.47 -0.15 1.58
C SER A 311 2.18 -0.48 2.89
N SER A 312 2.71 -1.69 3.00
CA SER A 312 3.38 -2.19 4.20
C SER A 312 4.88 -1.87 4.19
N PRO A 313 5.52 -1.63 5.34
CA PRO A 313 6.96 -1.62 5.45
C PRO A 313 7.53 -3.00 5.17
N ILE A 314 8.74 -3.07 4.65
CA ILE A 314 9.57 -4.26 4.62
C ILE A 314 10.95 -3.95 5.23
N ILE A 315 11.59 -4.97 5.81
CA ILE A 315 12.95 -4.83 6.33
C ILE A 315 13.88 -5.75 5.53
N TRP A 316 14.95 -5.16 5.03
CA TRP A 316 15.99 -5.88 4.32
C TRP A 316 17.36 -5.45 4.81
N ARG A 317 18.10 -6.38 5.42
CA ARG A 317 19.49 -6.18 5.88
C ARG A 317 19.70 -4.89 6.70
N GLY A 318 18.78 -4.59 7.63
CA GLY A 318 18.84 -3.42 8.49
C GLY A 318 18.28 -2.14 7.86
N VAL A 319 17.65 -2.22 6.69
CA VAL A 319 17.00 -1.10 6.02
C VAL A 319 15.50 -1.33 5.96
N VAL A 320 14.72 -0.36 6.41
CA VAL A 320 13.25 -0.33 6.25
C VAL A 320 12.90 0.39 4.96
N PHE A 321 12.12 -0.24 4.09
CA PHE A 321 11.59 0.40 2.89
C PHE A 321 10.10 0.66 3.00
N LEU A 322 9.68 1.83 2.52
CA LEU A 322 8.30 2.28 2.44
C LEU A 322 8.02 2.85 1.06
N GLN A 323 7.00 2.32 0.38
CA GLN A 323 6.47 2.87 -0.87
C GLN A 323 5.36 3.86 -0.52
N CYS A 324 5.58 5.13 -0.82
CA CYS A 324 4.70 6.24 -0.51
C CYS A 324 4.24 6.92 -1.80
N ASP A 325 3.45 6.20 -2.61
CA ASP A 325 2.88 6.74 -3.85
C ASP A 325 1.56 7.45 -3.52
N THR A 326 1.51 8.75 -3.77
CA THR A 326 0.41 9.63 -3.34
C THR A 326 -0.17 10.42 -4.52
N GLN A 327 -1.26 11.16 -4.30
CA GLN A 327 -1.81 12.08 -5.29
C GLN A 327 -0.81 13.19 -5.66
N ASN A 328 0.08 13.52 -4.75
CA ASN A 328 0.89 14.73 -4.84
C ASN A 328 2.36 14.40 -5.10
N ASP A 329 3.09 14.05 -4.06
CA ASP A 329 4.53 13.82 -4.12
C ASP A 329 4.84 12.37 -3.77
N SER A 330 4.90 11.53 -4.79
CA SER A 330 5.23 10.12 -4.62
C SER A 330 6.71 9.93 -4.36
N PHE A 331 7.05 9.04 -3.44
CA PHE A 331 8.44 8.73 -3.11
C PHE A 331 8.61 7.31 -2.58
N LEU A 332 9.83 6.84 -2.64
CA LEU A 332 10.30 5.63 -1.98
C LEU A 332 11.26 6.05 -0.87
N LEU A 333 11.05 5.55 0.35
CA LEU A 333 11.80 5.92 1.53
C LEU A 333 12.56 4.72 2.08
N ALA A 334 13.85 4.92 2.39
CA ALA A 334 14.69 3.98 3.09
C ALA A 334 15.12 4.56 4.43
N LEU A 335 14.85 3.82 5.50
CA LEU A 335 15.22 4.20 6.87
C LEU A 335 16.18 3.18 7.47
N ASP A 336 17.04 3.64 8.33
CA ASP A 336 17.81 2.77 9.22
C ASP A 336 16.89 2.12 10.23
N VAL A 337 16.92 0.80 10.34
CA VAL A 337 16.01 0.03 11.21
C VAL A 337 16.21 0.33 12.69
N GLU A 338 17.44 0.66 13.11
CA GLU A 338 17.77 0.89 14.52
C GLU A 338 17.43 2.31 14.99
N SER A 339 17.62 3.31 14.12
CA SER A 339 17.48 4.74 14.49
C SER A 339 16.27 5.43 13.85
N GLY A 340 15.71 4.88 12.77
CA GLY A 340 14.70 5.57 11.96
C GLY A 340 15.25 6.70 11.09
N GLU A 341 16.57 6.93 11.07
CA GLU A 341 17.17 7.95 10.22
C GLU A 341 16.96 7.64 8.74
N THR A 342 16.67 8.67 7.96
CA THR A 342 16.52 8.53 6.51
C THR A 342 17.88 8.24 5.88
N LEU A 343 18.02 7.05 5.31
CA LEU A 343 19.20 6.65 4.56
C LEU A 343 19.19 7.27 3.16
N TRP A 344 18.05 7.15 2.49
CA TRP A 344 17.79 7.82 1.23
C TRP A 344 16.27 7.97 0.99
N LYS A 345 15.90 8.95 0.18
CA LYS A 345 14.57 9.17 -0.35
C LYS A 345 14.68 9.35 -1.85
N ALA A 346 13.92 8.57 -2.61
CA ALA A 346 13.83 8.68 -4.07
C ALA A 346 12.46 9.23 -4.45
N GLU A 347 12.42 10.40 -5.06
CA GLU A 347 11.21 10.98 -5.64
C GLU A 347 10.75 10.15 -6.83
N ARG A 348 9.44 10.03 -7.01
CA ARG A 348 8.80 9.23 -8.06
C ARG A 348 7.74 10.06 -8.77
N ASP A 349 7.67 9.93 -10.07
CA ASP A 349 6.58 10.45 -10.88
C ASP A 349 5.41 9.46 -10.95
N GLU A 350 4.93 8.99 -9.79
CA GLU A 350 3.88 7.99 -9.71
C GLU A 350 2.55 8.56 -9.22
N LEU A 351 1.50 7.83 -9.55
CA LEU A 351 0.15 8.02 -9.06
C LEU A 351 -0.08 7.11 -7.83
N PRO A 352 -1.16 7.34 -7.04
CA PRO A 352 -1.45 6.53 -5.87
C PRO A 352 -1.39 5.03 -6.13
N SER A 353 -0.67 4.31 -5.27
CA SER A 353 -0.57 2.86 -5.29
C SER A 353 -0.64 2.28 -3.88
N TRP A 354 -1.02 1.01 -3.77
CA TRP A 354 -1.23 0.32 -2.49
C TRP A 354 -0.34 -0.93 -2.33
N GLY A 355 0.47 -1.23 -3.35
CA GLY A 355 1.38 -2.37 -3.34
C GLY A 355 2.48 -2.22 -2.28
N THR A 356 2.83 -3.31 -1.63
CA THR A 356 4.03 -3.40 -0.78
C THR A 356 5.23 -3.64 -1.67
N PRO A 357 6.37 -2.96 -1.49
CA PRO A 357 7.57 -3.24 -2.27
C PRO A 357 8.14 -4.62 -1.90
N GLY A 358 8.97 -5.18 -2.78
CA GLY A 358 9.68 -6.44 -2.52
C GLY A 358 11.14 -6.35 -2.90
N VAL A 359 12.01 -7.07 -2.21
CA VAL A 359 13.42 -7.16 -2.58
C VAL A 359 13.72 -8.54 -3.17
N TYR A 360 14.12 -8.57 -4.42
CA TYR A 360 14.74 -9.72 -5.05
C TYR A 360 16.23 -9.78 -4.67
N GLU A 361 16.72 -10.95 -4.33
CA GLU A 361 18.14 -11.23 -4.17
C GLU A 361 18.55 -12.39 -5.06
N GLY A 362 19.52 -12.18 -5.91
CA GLY A 362 20.00 -13.22 -6.82
C GLY A 362 21.37 -12.93 -7.40
N ARG A 363 21.74 -13.71 -8.41
CA ARG A 363 23.08 -13.61 -9.05
C ARG A 363 23.35 -12.26 -9.70
N SER A 364 22.30 -11.55 -10.12
CA SER A 364 22.37 -10.19 -10.68
C SER A 364 22.55 -9.09 -9.65
N GLY A 365 22.55 -9.44 -8.37
CA GLY A 365 22.51 -8.52 -7.23
C GLY A 365 21.13 -8.42 -6.60
N ALA A 366 20.95 -7.41 -5.72
CA ALA A 366 19.67 -7.11 -5.08
C ALA A 366 18.93 -6.03 -5.86
N GLU A 367 17.61 -6.17 -5.98
CA GLU A 367 16.72 -5.20 -6.62
C GLU A 367 15.48 -4.98 -5.76
N LEU A 368 15.22 -3.72 -5.39
CA LEU A 368 13.99 -3.31 -4.72
C LEU A 368 12.94 -3.01 -5.80
N VAL A 369 11.88 -3.79 -5.83
CA VAL A 369 10.85 -3.71 -6.88
C VAL A 369 9.56 -3.12 -6.31
N THR A 370 9.01 -2.17 -7.03
CA THR A 370 7.75 -1.48 -6.71
C THR A 370 6.74 -1.67 -7.83
N ASN A 371 5.47 -1.83 -7.47
CA ASN A 371 4.35 -1.90 -8.41
C ASN A 371 3.54 -0.61 -8.31
N ALA A 372 3.40 0.13 -9.42
CA ALA A 372 2.69 1.39 -9.45
C ALA A 372 2.00 1.63 -10.81
N PRO A 373 1.02 2.56 -10.90
CA PRO A 373 0.19 2.75 -12.10
C PRO A 373 0.95 3.14 -13.36
N ARG A 374 1.91 4.07 -13.27
CA ARG A 374 2.69 4.50 -14.43
C ARG A 374 3.74 3.47 -14.81
N HIS A 375 4.50 3.01 -13.81
CA HIS A 375 5.56 2.03 -14.04
C HIS A 375 5.75 1.07 -12.86
N VAL A 376 5.94 -0.18 -13.17
CA VAL A 376 6.69 -1.08 -12.31
C VAL A 376 8.15 -0.66 -12.38
N ARG A 377 8.85 -0.56 -11.24
CA ARG A 377 10.26 -0.14 -11.22
C ARG A 377 11.11 -1.03 -10.33
N GLY A 378 12.34 -1.26 -10.79
CA GLY A 378 13.42 -1.84 -10.00
C GLY A 378 14.44 -0.77 -9.61
N TYR A 379 14.85 -0.79 -8.34
CA TYR A 379 15.83 0.13 -7.76
C TYR A 379 16.99 -0.64 -7.14
N ASP A 380 18.15 0.00 -7.09
CA ASP A 380 19.21 -0.43 -6.18
C ASP A 380 18.78 -0.16 -4.73
N PRO A 381 18.61 -1.19 -3.88
CA PRO A 381 18.10 -1.00 -2.53
C PRO A 381 19.05 -0.22 -1.60
N ARG A 382 20.34 -0.11 -1.96
CA ARG A 382 21.34 0.61 -1.18
C ARG A 382 21.34 2.12 -1.46
N THR A 383 20.94 2.51 -2.66
CA THR A 383 21.09 3.88 -3.14
C THR A 383 19.79 4.55 -3.57
N GLY A 384 18.71 3.79 -3.76
CA GLY A 384 17.46 4.28 -4.34
C GLY A 384 17.54 4.62 -5.83
N LYS A 385 18.68 4.33 -6.49
CA LYS A 385 18.83 4.57 -7.93
C LYS A 385 17.93 3.63 -8.72
N GLU A 386 17.12 4.17 -9.62
CA GLU A 386 16.33 3.39 -10.55
C GLU A 386 17.23 2.59 -11.50
N LEU A 387 16.99 1.30 -11.62
CA LEU A 387 17.70 0.36 -12.46
C LEU A 387 16.95 0.09 -13.77
N TRP A 388 15.63 -0.04 -13.66
CA TRP A 388 14.74 -0.29 -14.78
C TRP A 388 13.31 0.16 -14.46
N ARG A 389 12.51 0.31 -15.52
CA ARG A 389 11.06 0.57 -15.44
C ARG A 389 10.31 -0.23 -16.50
N LEU A 390 9.02 -0.47 -16.26
CA LEU A 390 8.12 -1.16 -17.19
C LEU A 390 6.75 -0.50 -17.13
N GLY A 391 6.29 0.08 -18.23
CA GLY A 391 4.94 0.64 -18.37
C GLY A 391 3.88 -0.42 -18.63
N GLY A 392 2.60 -0.02 -18.62
CA GLY A 392 1.46 -0.87 -18.94
C GLY A 392 0.74 -1.50 -17.74
N SER A 393 0.98 -1.01 -16.54
CA SER A 393 0.19 -1.36 -15.34
C SER A 393 -1.25 -0.83 -15.42
N SER A 394 -2.12 -1.36 -14.58
CA SER A 394 -3.47 -0.81 -14.42
C SER A 394 -3.44 0.50 -13.63
N LYS A 395 -4.50 1.29 -13.76
CA LYS A 395 -4.67 2.58 -13.05
C LYS A 395 -4.57 2.48 -11.52
N ILE A 396 -4.86 1.33 -10.95
CA ILE A 396 -4.79 1.07 -9.51
C ILE A 396 -4.02 -0.21 -9.30
N THR A 397 -2.97 -0.16 -8.49
CA THR A 397 -2.07 -1.27 -8.23
C THR A 397 -2.04 -1.57 -6.73
N ALA A 398 -2.37 -2.81 -6.37
CA ALA A 398 -2.33 -3.31 -5.01
C ALA A 398 -1.44 -4.56 -4.83
N PRO A 399 -1.35 -5.47 -5.82
CA PRO A 399 -0.52 -6.66 -5.68
C PRO A 399 0.97 -6.34 -5.50
N THR A 400 1.61 -7.09 -4.63
CA THR A 400 3.05 -7.02 -4.34
C THR A 400 3.86 -7.78 -5.41
N PRO A 401 5.05 -7.34 -5.79
CA PRO A 401 5.98 -8.13 -6.61
C PRO A 401 6.36 -9.44 -5.90
N VAL A 402 6.43 -10.55 -6.64
CA VAL A 402 6.86 -11.86 -6.14
C VAL A 402 7.99 -12.42 -7.00
N PHE A 403 8.82 -13.30 -6.42
CA PHE A 403 10.10 -13.67 -6.98
C PHE A 403 10.33 -15.18 -6.91
N ALA A 404 10.85 -15.78 -8.00
CA ALA A 404 11.37 -17.13 -8.03
C ALA A 404 12.30 -17.32 -9.23
N ASP A 405 13.29 -18.20 -9.13
CA ASP A 405 14.11 -18.72 -10.23
C ASP A 405 14.73 -17.66 -11.16
N GLY A 406 15.09 -16.50 -10.61
CA GLY A 406 15.62 -15.38 -11.41
C GLY A 406 14.56 -14.59 -12.15
N LEU A 407 13.30 -14.77 -11.79
CA LEU A 407 12.15 -14.08 -12.36
C LEU A 407 11.47 -13.18 -11.31
N ILE A 408 10.93 -12.08 -11.78
CA ILE A 408 10.14 -11.10 -11.04
C ILE A 408 8.74 -11.13 -11.66
N VAL A 409 7.71 -11.43 -10.87
CA VAL A 409 6.32 -11.40 -11.31
C VAL A 409 5.63 -10.20 -10.70
N VAL A 410 5.00 -9.39 -11.54
CA VAL A 410 4.19 -8.25 -11.14
C VAL A 410 2.86 -8.30 -11.86
N ALA A 411 1.78 -8.00 -11.14
CA ALA A 411 0.45 -8.00 -11.69
C ALA A 411 -0.38 -6.84 -11.15
N SER A 412 -1.38 -6.41 -11.90
CA SER A 412 -2.37 -5.44 -11.46
C SER A 412 -3.70 -5.66 -12.20
N GLY A 413 -4.82 -5.20 -11.67
CA GLY A 413 -6.10 -5.71 -12.16
C GLY A 413 -7.27 -4.72 -12.23
N ARG A 414 -7.06 -3.41 -12.16
CA ARG A 414 -8.15 -2.44 -12.42
C ARG A 414 -8.44 -2.39 -13.92
N ARG A 415 -9.68 -2.67 -14.31
CA ARG A 415 -10.11 -2.61 -15.72
C ARG A 415 -9.91 -1.20 -16.30
N PRO A 416 -9.62 -1.06 -17.61
CA PRO A 416 -9.56 -2.15 -18.61
C PRO A 416 -8.25 -2.95 -18.62
N GLU A 417 -7.14 -2.41 -18.10
CA GLU A 417 -5.84 -3.07 -18.04
C GLU A 417 -5.77 -4.01 -16.83
N GLN A 418 -5.42 -5.26 -17.09
CA GLN A 418 -5.24 -6.29 -16.06
C GLN A 418 -4.00 -7.12 -16.39
N PRO A 419 -2.80 -6.51 -16.38
CA PRO A 419 -1.60 -7.19 -16.79
C PRO A 419 -1.07 -8.17 -15.73
N VAL A 420 -0.38 -9.20 -16.25
CA VAL A 420 0.59 -10.01 -15.53
C VAL A 420 1.88 -9.93 -16.33
N PHE A 421 2.98 -9.54 -15.71
CA PHE A 421 4.30 -9.49 -16.30
C PHE A 421 5.24 -10.45 -15.58
N VAL A 422 6.02 -11.22 -16.36
CA VAL A 422 7.12 -12.02 -15.84
C VAL A 422 8.42 -11.47 -16.43
N ILE A 423 9.25 -10.90 -15.57
CA ILE A 423 10.42 -10.11 -15.93
C ILE A 423 11.67 -10.87 -15.50
N ARG A 424 12.71 -10.85 -16.31
CA ARG A 424 14.02 -11.38 -15.94
C ARG A 424 14.70 -10.46 -14.92
N ALA A 425 15.08 -10.97 -13.77
CA ALA A 425 15.89 -10.23 -12.82
C ALA A 425 17.24 -9.83 -13.41
N GLY A 426 17.72 -8.64 -13.07
CA GLY A 426 18.95 -8.09 -13.65
C GLY A 426 18.73 -7.28 -14.93
N ALA A 427 17.50 -7.13 -15.40
CA ALA A 427 17.18 -6.23 -16.52
C ALA A 427 17.52 -4.76 -16.21
N ARG A 428 17.73 -3.94 -17.24
CA ARG A 428 18.12 -2.52 -17.10
C ARG A 428 17.43 -1.65 -18.15
N GLY A 429 17.17 -0.39 -17.77
CA GLY A 429 16.58 0.61 -18.66
C GLY A 429 15.06 0.53 -18.75
N ASP A 430 14.48 1.03 -19.82
CA ASP A 430 13.04 0.96 -20.07
C ASP A 430 12.68 -0.38 -20.74
N LEU A 431 11.86 -1.17 -20.05
CA LEU A 431 11.44 -2.51 -20.47
C LEU A 431 10.04 -2.51 -21.10
N THR A 432 9.43 -1.33 -21.27
CA THR A 432 8.06 -1.19 -21.76
C THR A 432 7.91 -1.88 -23.10
N LEU A 433 6.94 -2.80 -23.19
CA LEU A 433 6.66 -3.53 -24.42
C LEU A 433 6.04 -2.59 -25.46
N ALA A 434 6.43 -2.74 -26.70
CA ALA A 434 5.77 -2.05 -27.80
C ALA A 434 4.33 -2.56 -27.96
N GLU A 435 3.47 -1.74 -28.57
CA GLU A 435 2.07 -2.09 -28.79
C GLU A 435 1.93 -3.44 -29.53
N GLY A 436 1.12 -4.33 -28.95
CA GLY A 436 0.88 -5.68 -29.48
C GLY A 436 1.96 -6.71 -29.15
N GLN A 437 3.05 -6.34 -28.47
CA GLN A 437 4.04 -7.31 -28.00
C GLN A 437 3.66 -7.89 -26.63
N GLU A 438 3.88 -9.18 -26.46
CA GLU A 438 3.65 -9.88 -25.18
C GLU A 438 4.97 -10.31 -24.50
N SER A 439 6.12 -10.12 -25.14
CA SER A 439 7.43 -10.50 -24.62
C SER A 439 8.56 -9.69 -25.23
N SER A 440 9.73 -9.70 -24.57
CA SER A 440 11.02 -9.17 -25.03
C SER A 440 12.15 -9.96 -24.38
N ASP A 441 13.41 -9.56 -24.56
CA ASP A 441 14.55 -10.18 -23.87
C ASP A 441 14.44 -10.03 -22.34
N ALA A 442 13.82 -8.95 -21.85
CA ALA A 442 13.65 -8.64 -20.44
C ALA A 442 12.30 -9.12 -19.88
N VAL A 443 11.23 -8.98 -20.64
CA VAL A 443 9.90 -9.48 -20.29
C VAL A 443 9.70 -10.85 -20.93
N ILE A 444 9.83 -11.90 -20.14
CA ILE A 444 9.79 -13.28 -20.63
C ILE A 444 8.43 -13.59 -21.26
N TRP A 445 7.36 -13.19 -20.61
CA TRP A 445 5.99 -13.22 -21.12
C TRP A 445 5.09 -12.26 -20.36
N SER A 446 3.98 -11.92 -20.94
CA SER A 446 2.93 -11.11 -20.31
C SER A 446 1.52 -11.58 -20.68
N ARG A 447 0.55 -11.12 -19.92
CA ARG A 447 -0.88 -11.25 -20.20
C ARG A 447 -1.56 -9.92 -19.90
N THR A 448 -2.40 -9.43 -20.79
CA THR A 448 -2.99 -8.08 -20.72
C THR A 448 -4.31 -8.00 -19.94
N ARG A 449 -4.99 -9.14 -19.70
CA ARG A 449 -6.35 -9.17 -19.13
C ARG A 449 -6.54 -10.29 -18.09
N ARG A 450 -5.49 -10.61 -17.32
CA ARG A 450 -5.49 -11.74 -16.38
C ARG A 450 -5.03 -11.37 -14.98
N GLY A 451 -4.55 -10.15 -14.77
CA GLY A 451 -4.04 -9.69 -13.49
C GLY A 451 -5.15 -9.53 -12.45
N PRO A 452 -4.84 -9.82 -11.20
CA PRO A 452 -5.74 -9.67 -10.05
C PRO A 452 -5.79 -8.22 -9.59
N TYR A 453 -6.93 -7.78 -9.05
CA TYR A 453 -7.08 -6.43 -8.52
C TYR A 453 -6.42 -6.28 -7.14
N MET A 454 -6.71 -7.16 -6.19
CA MET A 454 -6.20 -7.11 -4.81
C MET A 454 -5.21 -8.23 -4.48
N PRO A 455 -5.54 -9.53 -4.71
CA PRO A 455 -4.66 -10.62 -4.30
C PRO A 455 -3.30 -10.56 -5.02
N THR A 456 -2.23 -10.73 -4.29
CA THR A 456 -0.90 -10.92 -4.86
C THR A 456 -0.80 -12.33 -5.45
N PRO A 457 -0.27 -12.51 -6.67
CA PRO A 457 -0.01 -13.83 -7.23
C PRO A 457 0.88 -14.71 -6.34
N LEU A 458 0.77 -16.02 -6.51
CA LEU A 458 1.58 -17.00 -5.80
C LEU A 458 2.43 -17.78 -6.78
N ILE A 459 3.73 -17.88 -6.53
CA ILE A 459 4.61 -18.80 -7.23
C ILE A 459 4.85 -19.99 -6.32
N TYR A 460 4.52 -21.19 -6.80
CA TYR A 460 4.71 -22.41 -6.03
C TYR A 460 5.01 -23.59 -6.96
N GLU A 461 6.12 -24.30 -6.73
CA GLU A 461 6.57 -25.45 -7.50
C GLU A 461 6.66 -25.18 -9.03
N GLY A 462 7.18 -24.01 -9.42
CA GLY A 462 7.35 -23.63 -10.83
C GLY A 462 6.04 -23.22 -11.53
N ILE A 463 4.94 -23.12 -10.81
CA ILE A 463 3.64 -22.67 -11.31
C ILE A 463 3.31 -21.30 -10.73
N LEU A 464 2.83 -20.40 -11.59
CA LEU A 464 2.27 -19.11 -11.20
C LEU A 464 0.76 -19.24 -11.06
N TYR A 465 0.26 -19.03 -9.84
CA TYR A 465 -1.16 -19.01 -9.54
C TYR A 465 -1.65 -17.57 -9.41
N VAL A 466 -2.72 -17.23 -10.11
CA VAL A 466 -3.31 -15.90 -10.15
C VAL A 466 -4.77 -15.99 -9.73
N LEU A 467 -5.09 -15.47 -8.53
CA LEU A 467 -6.44 -15.41 -8.00
C LEU A 467 -7.04 -14.03 -8.26
N ALA A 468 -8.01 -13.93 -9.14
CA ALA A 468 -8.75 -12.70 -9.35
C ALA A 468 -9.77 -12.47 -8.22
N ASN A 469 -10.08 -11.20 -7.93
CA ASN A 469 -11.04 -10.83 -6.89
C ASN A 469 -12.44 -11.43 -7.05
N ASN A 470 -12.84 -11.82 -8.26
CA ASN A 470 -14.11 -12.49 -8.56
C ASN A 470 -14.03 -14.02 -8.51
N GLY A 471 -12.96 -14.58 -7.95
CA GLY A 471 -12.78 -16.03 -7.78
C GLY A 471 -12.26 -16.76 -9.01
N VAL A 472 -11.92 -16.08 -10.11
CA VAL A 472 -11.20 -16.75 -11.21
C VAL A 472 -9.78 -17.07 -10.73
N PHE A 473 -9.41 -18.34 -10.86
CA PHE A 473 -8.12 -18.89 -10.42
C PHE A 473 -7.42 -19.51 -11.61
N ASP A 474 -6.39 -18.86 -12.07
CA ASP A 474 -5.56 -19.26 -13.21
C ASP A 474 -4.26 -19.88 -12.72
N ALA A 475 -3.77 -20.90 -13.39
CA ALA A 475 -2.44 -21.48 -13.20
C ALA A 475 -1.66 -21.42 -14.51
N TYR A 476 -0.42 -20.96 -14.44
CA TYR A 476 0.49 -20.85 -15.58
C TYR A 476 1.82 -21.51 -15.26
N ASP A 477 2.42 -22.18 -16.25
CA ASP A 477 3.84 -22.51 -16.17
C ASP A 477 4.65 -21.20 -16.06
N LEU A 478 5.42 -21.06 -14.99
CA LEU A 478 6.10 -19.81 -14.67
C LEU A 478 7.11 -19.40 -15.76
N ALA A 479 7.83 -20.36 -16.31
CA ALA A 479 8.91 -20.09 -17.28
C ALA A 479 8.38 -19.71 -18.66
N THR A 480 7.25 -20.28 -19.09
CA THR A 480 6.74 -20.15 -20.46
C THR A 480 5.45 -19.34 -20.59
N GLY A 481 4.73 -19.12 -19.48
CA GLY A 481 3.42 -18.50 -19.49
C GLY A 481 2.32 -19.35 -20.08
N LYS A 482 2.57 -20.65 -20.34
CA LYS A 482 1.54 -21.58 -20.83
C LYS A 482 0.46 -21.74 -19.76
N GLU A 483 -0.79 -21.47 -20.12
CA GLU A 483 -1.94 -21.72 -19.26
C GLU A 483 -2.06 -23.22 -18.99
N ILE A 484 -2.09 -23.60 -17.71
CA ILE A 484 -2.24 -24.98 -17.25
C ILE A 484 -3.72 -25.26 -17.02
N TYR A 485 -4.38 -24.43 -16.23
CA TYR A 485 -5.84 -24.47 -16.06
C TYR A 485 -6.39 -23.09 -15.69
N ARG A 486 -7.71 -22.98 -15.83
CA ARG A 486 -8.51 -21.84 -15.38
C ARG A 486 -9.79 -22.35 -14.75
N GLN A 487 -10.01 -21.99 -13.49
CA GLN A 487 -11.19 -22.42 -12.72
C GLN A 487 -11.82 -21.23 -12.01
N ARG A 488 -13.06 -21.43 -11.55
CA ARG A 488 -13.74 -20.47 -10.70
C ARG A 488 -13.88 -21.07 -9.30
N ILE A 489 -13.30 -20.39 -8.32
CA ILE A 489 -13.50 -20.73 -6.91
C ILE A 489 -14.85 -20.18 -6.46
N PRO A 490 -15.75 -21.02 -5.91
CA PRO A 490 -17.02 -20.57 -5.36
C PRO A 490 -16.82 -19.58 -4.20
N HIS A 491 -17.69 -18.61 -4.08
CA HIS A 491 -17.79 -17.69 -2.95
C HIS A 491 -19.23 -17.15 -2.84
N LEU A 492 -19.61 -16.61 -1.68
CA LEU A 492 -20.97 -16.14 -1.41
C LEU A 492 -21.31 -14.77 -2.02
N GLY A 493 -20.35 -14.11 -2.66
CA GLY A 493 -20.59 -12.88 -3.42
C GLY A 493 -19.58 -11.76 -3.16
N SER A 494 -18.91 -11.72 -2.01
CA SER A 494 -17.95 -10.65 -1.69
C SER A 494 -16.61 -10.79 -2.40
N GLY A 495 -16.19 -12.02 -2.75
CA GLY A 495 -14.97 -12.29 -3.51
C GLY A 495 -13.69 -12.37 -2.67
N PHE A 496 -12.54 -11.99 -3.27
CA PHE A 496 -11.21 -12.22 -2.67
C PHE A 496 -10.39 -10.93 -2.61
N SER A 497 -9.88 -10.61 -1.43
CA SER A 497 -8.87 -9.55 -1.20
C SER A 497 -7.57 -10.10 -0.61
N ALA A 498 -7.66 -11.11 0.26
CA ALA A 498 -6.48 -11.81 0.79
C ALA A 498 -5.71 -12.52 -0.33
N SER A 499 -4.39 -12.54 -0.20
CA SER A 499 -3.51 -13.24 -1.14
C SER A 499 -3.46 -14.75 -0.85
N PRO A 500 -3.31 -15.60 -1.85
CA PRO A 500 -3.05 -17.03 -1.65
C PRO A 500 -1.77 -17.27 -0.85
N VAL A 501 -1.78 -18.33 -0.02
CA VAL A 501 -0.58 -18.87 0.64
C VAL A 501 -0.50 -20.37 0.39
N ALA A 502 0.71 -20.96 0.42
CA ALA A 502 0.90 -22.38 0.14
C ALA A 502 1.76 -23.06 1.19
N ALA A 503 1.46 -24.34 1.42
CA ALA A 503 2.25 -25.25 2.25
C ALA A 503 1.99 -26.71 1.83
N ASP A 504 3.04 -27.50 1.75
CA ASP A 504 2.98 -28.97 1.62
C ASP A 504 2.06 -29.43 0.46
N GLY A 505 2.22 -28.86 -0.72
CA GLY A 505 1.44 -29.18 -1.92
C GLY A 505 -0.01 -28.67 -1.89
N LYS A 506 -0.37 -27.75 -1.00
CA LYS A 506 -1.71 -27.15 -0.88
C LYS A 506 -1.66 -25.64 -0.96
N ILE A 507 -2.72 -25.05 -1.49
CA ILE A 507 -2.92 -23.61 -1.58
C ILE A 507 -4.18 -23.24 -0.79
N TYR A 508 -4.07 -22.21 0.05
CA TYR A 508 -5.13 -21.72 0.92
C TYR A 508 -5.60 -20.36 0.41
N LEU A 509 -6.90 -20.25 0.12
CA LEU A 509 -7.55 -19.09 -0.49
C LEU A 509 -8.61 -18.57 0.46
N SER A 510 -8.41 -17.39 1.04
CA SER A 510 -9.39 -16.76 1.94
C SER A 510 -10.29 -15.81 1.16
N ASN A 511 -11.63 -16.00 1.23
CA ASN A 511 -12.60 -15.05 0.68
C ASN A 511 -13.11 -14.07 1.75
N GLU A 512 -13.72 -12.98 1.31
CA GLU A 512 -14.23 -11.93 2.19
C GLU A 512 -15.47 -12.35 2.98
N ASP A 513 -16.16 -13.40 2.53
CA ASP A 513 -17.36 -13.93 3.18
C ASP A 513 -17.03 -14.75 4.44
N GLY A 514 -15.74 -15.00 4.71
CA GLY A 514 -15.28 -15.74 5.89
C GLY A 514 -15.01 -17.21 5.63
N GLU A 515 -14.86 -17.60 4.37
CA GLU A 515 -14.50 -18.96 4.01
C GLU A 515 -13.04 -19.05 3.56
N MET A 516 -12.44 -20.20 3.80
CA MET A 516 -11.11 -20.54 3.30
C MET A 516 -11.20 -21.82 2.46
N VAL A 517 -10.86 -21.69 1.18
CA VAL A 517 -10.83 -22.79 0.23
C VAL A 517 -9.45 -23.38 0.18
N VAL A 518 -9.34 -24.71 0.30
CA VAL A 518 -8.10 -25.46 0.18
C VAL A 518 -8.11 -26.19 -1.16
N VAL A 519 -7.10 -25.93 -1.98
CA VAL A 519 -6.91 -26.62 -3.25
C VAL A 519 -5.53 -27.28 -3.28
N LYS A 520 -5.42 -28.38 -4.02
CA LYS A 520 -4.15 -29.05 -4.27
C LYS A 520 -3.34 -28.20 -5.27
N ALA A 521 -2.06 -28.00 -4.98
CA ALA A 521 -1.14 -27.42 -5.95
C ALA A 521 -0.80 -28.43 -7.04
N GLY A 522 -0.50 -27.98 -8.26
CA GLY A 522 -0.09 -28.83 -9.36
C GLY A 522 -0.75 -28.47 -10.69
N THR A 523 -0.66 -29.40 -11.64
CA THR A 523 -1.09 -29.22 -13.02
C THR A 523 -2.57 -29.50 -13.27
N GLU A 524 -3.29 -29.99 -12.27
CA GLU A 524 -4.73 -30.23 -12.32
C GLU A 524 -5.39 -29.52 -11.13
N PHE A 525 -6.56 -28.93 -11.38
CA PHE A 525 -7.33 -28.31 -10.31
C PHE A 525 -8.04 -29.39 -9.47
N ASP A 526 -7.74 -29.42 -8.17
CA ASP A 526 -8.38 -30.34 -7.23
C ASP A 526 -8.80 -29.56 -5.97
N HIS A 527 -10.11 -29.48 -5.73
CA HIS A 527 -10.71 -28.83 -4.56
C HIS A 527 -10.75 -29.82 -3.38
N ILE A 528 -9.97 -29.54 -2.35
CA ILE A 528 -9.86 -30.41 -1.17
C ILE A 528 -10.97 -30.14 -0.16
N ALA A 529 -11.16 -28.87 0.22
CA ALA A 529 -12.11 -28.45 1.23
C ALA A 529 -12.49 -26.98 1.13
N THR A 530 -13.65 -26.64 1.68
CA THR A 530 -14.04 -25.27 2.04
C THR A 530 -14.34 -25.24 3.54
N ASN A 531 -13.71 -24.31 4.24
CA ASN A 531 -13.74 -24.19 5.70
C ASN A 531 -14.31 -22.82 6.09
N THR A 532 -15.13 -22.75 7.13
CA THR A 532 -15.67 -21.48 7.62
C THR A 532 -14.86 -20.96 8.81
N MET A 533 -14.68 -19.64 8.85
CA MET A 533 -14.12 -18.93 10.02
C MET A 533 -15.22 -18.29 10.88
N GLY A 534 -16.47 -18.18 10.36
CA GLY A 534 -17.58 -17.52 11.03
C GLY A 534 -17.44 -16.00 11.14
N GLU A 535 -16.44 -15.41 10.49
CA GLU A 535 -16.15 -13.98 10.48
C GLU A 535 -15.55 -13.57 9.13
N LEU A 536 -15.78 -12.32 8.71
CA LEU A 536 -15.20 -11.79 7.48
C LEU A 536 -13.67 -11.83 7.51
N LEU A 537 -13.06 -12.15 6.35
CA LEU A 537 -11.62 -12.25 6.16
C LEU A 537 -11.14 -11.26 5.12
N MET A 538 -10.14 -10.45 5.48
CA MET A 538 -9.50 -9.50 4.55
C MET A 538 -7.98 -9.68 4.52
N ALA A 539 -7.42 -10.15 5.62
CA ALA A 539 -5.97 -10.31 5.80
C ALA A 539 -5.46 -11.63 5.20
N THR A 540 -4.25 -11.59 4.68
CA THR A 540 -3.54 -12.79 4.23
C THR A 540 -3.05 -13.57 5.45
N PRO A 541 -3.25 -14.90 5.53
CA PRO A 541 -2.77 -15.71 6.62
C PRO A 541 -1.23 -15.75 6.73
N ALA A 542 -0.73 -16.02 7.94
CA ALA A 542 0.67 -16.34 8.20
C ALA A 542 0.81 -17.82 8.55
N LEU A 543 1.94 -18.43 8.15
CA LEU A 543 2.22 -19.84 8.36
C LEU A 543 3.47 -20.00 9.23
N SER A 544 3.39 -20.79 10.31
CA SER A 544 4.53 -21.01 11.20
C SER A 544 4.36 -22.30 12.00
N GLU A 545 5.32 -23.21 11.89
CA GLU A 545 5.49 -24.40 12.73
C GLU A 545 4.21 -25.21 12.93
N GLY A 546 3.53 -25.53 11.84
CA GLY A 546 2.31 -26.36 11.85
C GLY A 546 1.03 -25.61 12.17
N VAL A 547 1.08 -24.29 12.26
CA VAL A 547 -0.07 -23.44 12.56
C VAL A 547 -0.23 -22.36 11.49
N MET A 548 -1.47 -22.16 11.06
CA MET A 548 -1.88 -21.04 10.23
C MET A 548 -2.59 -19.99 11.09
N PHE A 549 -2.08 -18.77 11.10
CA PHE A 549 -2.64 -17.65 11.83
C PHE A 549 -3.51 -16.81 10.91
N VAL A 550 -4.80 -16.73 11.22
CA VAL A 550 -5.83 -16.08 10.40
C VAL A 550 -6.42 -14.89 11.14
N ARG A 551 -6.18 -13.68 10.64
CA ARG A 551 -6.82 -12.47 11.16
C ARG A 551 -8.19 -12.31 10.52
N ALA A 552 -9.24 -12.50 11.31
CA ALA A 552 -10.61 -12.16 10.98
C ALA A 552 -10.98 -10.76 11.54
N VAL A 553 -12.21 -10.30 11.33
CA VAL A 553 -12.62 -8.95 11.72
C VAL A 553 -12.50 -8.69 13.22
N ASN A 554 -12.86 -9.65 14.06
CA ASN A 554 -12.85 -9.50 15.52
C ASN A 554 -11.79 -10.34 16.24
N HIS A 555 -11.25 -11.36 15.59
CA HIS A 555 -10.35 -12.31 16.22
C HIS A 555 -9.12 -12.63 15.39
N LEU A 556 -8.09 -13.05 16.08
CA LEU A 556 -6.98 -13.80 15.51
C LEU A 556 -7.16 -15.28 15.88
N PHE A 557 -7.12 -16.15 14.87
CA PHE A 557 -7.25 -17.59 15.02
C PHE A 557 -5.90 -18.27 14.78
N ALA A 558 -5.63 -19.31 15.54
CA ALA A 558 -4.57 -20.28 15.26
C ALA A 558 -5.22 -21.58 14.78
N ILE A 559 -5.02 -21.92 13.52
CA ILE A 559 -5.53 -23.14 12.89
C ILE A 559 -4.39 -24.15 12.80
N GLY A 560 -4.57 -25.32 13.40
CA GLY A 560 -3.56 -26.37 13.45
C GLY A 560 -4.17 -27.70 13.89
N ARG A 561 -3.43 -28.78 13.71
CA ARG A 561 -3.85 -30.09 14.25
C ARG A 561 -3.77 -30.05 15.75
N ARG A 562 -4.89 -30.29 16.43
CA ARG A 562 -4.83 -30.52 17.89
C ARG A 562 -4.13 -31.85 18.16
N PRO A 563 -3.22 -31.91 19.15
CA PRO A 563 -2.77 -33.21 19.66
C PRO A 563 -4.00 -34.04 20.03
N ALA A 564 -4.01 -35.32 19.68
CA ALA A 564 -5.04 -36.22 20.18
C ALA A 564 -5.01 -36.12 21.72
N LEU A 565 -6.17 -35.85 22.32
CA LEU A 565 -6.31 -35.96 23.77
C LEU A 565 -6.03 -37.45 24.12
N GLU A 566 -4.88 -37.71 24.76
CA GLU A 566 -4.57 -39.03 25.30
C GLU A 566 -5.55 -39.40 26.43
#